data_6911f4979bd0e9b25ac2e3dd0f14263e
#
_entry.id   6911f4979bd0e9b25ac2e3dd0f14263e
#
_cell.length_a   1.000
_cell.length_b   1.000
_cell.length_c   1.000
_cell.angle_alpha   90.00
_cell.angle_beta   90.00
_cell.angle_gamma   90.00
#
_symmetry.space_group_name_H-M   'P 1'
#
loop_
_entity.id
_entity.type
_entity.pdbx_description
1 polymer ?
#
loop_
_entity_poly.entity_id
_entity_poly.type
_entity_poly.pdbx_seq_one_letter_code
_entity_poly.pdbx_strand_id
1 'polypeptide(L)'
;MTLDELKKDVKFWQRLLKAAGYYKGRIDGIRGVLQEAAENKWIAEEYAAKQAHGVYDARTEINLSTLMPEAQKVARAFMKLATQKAAELGLVVKVICGTRSYAEQNALYNKKPRVTKAKGGYSWHNFGLAFDIGLFDDSGVYLGNSKHYKTLGKLADEVKGLEWGGNWKSFKDEPHFKLAKNGSTSEARNIFNNL
;
A
#
# COMPACT_ATOMS: atom_id res chain seq x y z
N MET A 1 -9.97 3.03 0.68
CA MET A 1 -10.10 2.90 2.16
C MET A 1 -9.22 3.95 2.81
N THR A 2 -9.71 4.65 3.82
CA THR A 2 -8.92 5.55 4.68
C THR A 2 -8.35 4.79 5.88
N LEU A 3 -7.40 5.40 6.59
CA LEU A 3 -6.87 4.82 7.83
C LEU A 3 -7.97 4.67 8.90
N ASP A 4 -8.90 5.63 8.98
CA ASP A 4 -10.02 5.56 9.95
C ASP A 4 -11.02 4.45 9.60
N GLU A 5 -11.27 4.22 8.31
CA GLU A 5 -12.07 3.06 7.86
C GLU A 5 -11.39 1.74 8.18
N LEU A 6 -10.07 1.66 7.99
CA LEU A 6 -9.26 0.48 8.31
C LEU A 6 -9.31 0.16 9.81
N LYS A 7 -9.26 1.18 10.67
CA LYS A 7 -9.34 1.07 12.14
C LYS A 7 -10.70 0.61 12.66
N LYS A 8 -11.77 0.67 11.86
CA LYS A 8 -13.11 0.17 12.28
C LYS A 8 -13.12 -1.35 12.43
N ASP A 9 -12.36 -2.09 11.61
CA ASP A 9 -12.11 -3.52 11.87
C ASP A 9 -10.96 -3.64 12.88
N VAL A 10 -11.32 -3.59 14.17
CA VAL A 10 -10.34 -3.55 15.26
C VAL A 10 -9.41 -4.77 15.24
N LYS A 11 -9.92 -5.97 14.94
CA LYS A 11 -9.07 -7.18 14.87
C LYS A 11 -8.10 -7.14 13.71
N PHE A 12 -8.55 -6.66 12.55
CA PHE A 12 -7.68 -6.49 11.40
C PHE A 12 -6.59 -5.44 11.67
N TRP A 13 -6.97 -4.32 12.31
CA TRP A 13 -6.06 -3.28 12.70
C TRP A 13 -5.03 -3.75 13.74
N GLN A 14 -5.47 -4.47 14.78
CA GLN A 14 -4.58 -5.10 15.76
C GLN A 14 -3.57 -6.04 15.09
N ARG A 15 -3.98 -6.80 14.07
CA ARG A 15 -3.05 -7.63 13.28
C ARG A 15 -2.02 -6.82 12.52
N LEU A 16 -2.41 -5.72 11.88
CA LEU A 16 -1.45 -4.82 11.20
C LEU A 16 -0.45 -4.23 12.18
N LEU A 17 -0.92 -3.72 13.33
CA LEU A 17 -0.05 -3.19 14.38
C LEU A 17 0.88 -4.26 14.96
N LYS A 18 0.41 -5.50 15.08
CA LYS A 18 1.21 -6.63 15.56
C LYS A 18 2.22 -7.09 14.52
N ALA A 19 1.84 -7.16 13.25
CA ALA A 19 2.74 -7.44 12.14
C ALA A 19 3.85 -6.38 11.99
N ALA A 20 3.54 -5.11 12.29
CA ALA A 20 4.53 -4.03 12.37
C ALA A 20 5.44 -4.11 13.62
N GLY A 21 5.15 -5.02 14.55
CA GLY A 21 5.92 -5.20 15.79
C GLY A 21 5.56 -4.22 16.92
N TYR A 22 4.51 -3.42 16.75
CA TYR A 22 4.14 -2.37 17.71
C TYR A 22 3.14 -2.86 18.76
N TYR A 23 2.17 -3.70 18.38
CA TYR A 23 1.17 -4.24 19.28
C TYR A 23 1.62 -5.57 19.90
N LYS A 24 1.64 -5.65 21.23
CA LYS A 24 2.05 -6.85 21.99
C LYS A 24 0.89 -7.57 22.67
N GLY A 25 -0.33 -7.03 22.54
CA GLY A 25 -1.54 -7.62 23.10
C GLY A 25 -2.10 -8.80 22.31
N ARG A 26 -3.24 -9.32 22.80
CA ARG A 26 -4.03 -10.34 22.09
C ARG A 26 -4.86 -9.69 20.98
N ILE A 27 -5.15 -10.43 19.93
CA ILE A 27 -6.08 -10.02 18.87
C ILE A 27 -7.51 -10.33 19.34
N ASP A 28 -8.07 -9.45 20.13
CA ASP A 28 -9.38 -9.63 20.79
C ASP A 28 -10.49 -8.75 20.21
N GLY A 29 -10.11 -7.71 19.47
CA GLY A 29 -11.05 -6.72 18.92
C GLY A 29 -11.47 -5.64 19.92
N ILE A 30 -10.75 -5.52 21.04
CA ILE A 30 -11.02 -4.53 22.09
C ILE A 30 -9.94 -3.45 22.04
N ARG A 31 -10.33 -2.20 21.87
CA ARG A 31 -9.42 -1.06 21.99
C ARG A 31 -9.03 -0.82 23.42
N GLY A 32 -7.74 -0.61 23.67
CA GLY A 32 -7.20 -0.30 24.97
C GLY A 32 -5.81 0.33 24.88
N VAL A 33 -5.21 0.63 26.02
CA VAL A 33 -3.93 1.36 26.14
C VAL A 33 -2.78 0.74 25.33
N LEU A 34 -2.72 -0.58 25.21
CA LEU A 34 -1.68 -1.24 24.38
C LEU A 34 -1.87 -0.94 22.90
N GLN A 35 -3.12 -0.86 22.43
CA GLN A 35 -3.41 -0.51 21.04
C GLN A 35 -3.11 0.97 20.78
N GLU A 36 -3.50 1.86 21.70
CA GLU A 36 -3.21 3.29 21.60
C GLU A 36 -1.68 3.55 21.53
N ALA A 37 -0.91 2.88 22.39
CA ALA A 37 0.54 2.96 22.35
C ALA A 37 1.14 2.47 21.01
N ALA A 38 0.56 1.42 20.43
CA ALA A 38 0.96 0.91 19.12
C ALA A 38 0.58 1.87 17.98
N GLU A 39 -0.61 2.48 18.05
CA GLU A 39 -1.07 3.50 17.09
C GLU A 39 -0.18 4.75 17.13
N ASN A 40 0.22 5.19 18.31
CA ASN A 40 1.14 6.32 18.46
C ASN A 40 2.52 6.04 17.80
N LYS A 41 3.02 4.81 17.88
CA LYS A 41 4.23 4.41 17.15
C LYS A 41 4.03 4.44 15.64
N TRP A 42 2.90 3.95 15.15
CA TRP A 42 2.56 4.02 13.72
C TRP A 42 2.56 5.46 13.22
N ILE A 43 1.89 6.37 13.94
CA ILE A 43 1.82 7.79 13.62
C ILE A 43 3.23 8.44 13.64
N ALA A 44 4.06 8.11 14.62
CA ALA A 44 5.42 8.63 14.71
C ALA A 44 6.29 8.20 13.51
N GLU A 45 6.19 6.93 13.09
CA GLU A 45 6.91 6.42 11.93
C GLU A 45 6.40 7.05 10.61
N GLU A 46 5.08 7.25 10.47
CA GLU A 46 4.50 7.97 9.35
C GLU A 46 5.03 9.41 9.29
N TYR A 47 5.05 10.10 10.43
CA TYR A 47 5.59 11.45 10.51
C TYR A 47 7.07 11.51 10.09
N ALA A 48 7.90 10.59 10.60
CA ALA A 48 9.30 10.49 10.22
C ALA A 48 9.48 10.22 8.72
N ALA A 49 8.64 9.36 8.13
CA ALA A 49 8.67 9.09 6.71
C ALA A 49 8.28 10.31 5.85
N LYS A 50 7.30 11.12 6.30
CA LYS A 50 6.93 12.40 5.68
C LYS A 50 8.08 13.40 5.72
N GLN A 51 8.77 13.52 6.84
CA GLN A 51 9.94 14.41 6.96
C GLN A 51 11.09 13.99 6.02
N ALA A 52 11.33 12.68 5.88
CA ALA A 52 12.43 12.16 5.05
C ALA A 52 12.15 12.24 3.54
N HIS A 53 10.91 12.05 3.11
CA HIS A 53 10.56 11.85 1.71
C HIS A 53 9.49 12.80 1.15
N GLY A 54 8.95 13.69 1.99
CA GLY A 54 7.96 14.70 1.59
C GLY A 54 6.51 14.26 1.79
N VAL A 55 5.63 15.24 1.55
CA VAL A 55 4.16 15.13 1.63
C VAL A 55 3.61 15.32 0.22
N TYR A 56 2.56 14.58 -0.11
CA TYR A 56 1.96 14.54 -1.43
C TYR A 56 0.51 15.05 -1.40
N ASP A 57 -0.21 14.92 -2.52
CA ASP A 57 -1.63 15.26 -2.58
C ASP A 57 -2.49 14.42 -1.61
N ALA A 58 -3.69 14.94 -1.28
CA ALA A 58 -4.57 14.32 -0.29
C ALA A 58 -4.89 12.84 -0.59
N ARG A 59 -5.12 12.50 -1.86
CA ARG A 59 -5.42 11.11 -2.26
C ARG A 59 -4.23 10.19 -2.02
N THR A 60 -3.03 10.63 -2.38
CA THR A 60 -1.79 9.91 -2.15
C THR A 60 -1.55 9.72 -0.65
N GLU A 61 -1.70 10.79 0.16
CA GLU A 61 -1.51 10.70 1.61
C GLU A 61 -2.50 9.74 2.28
N ILE A 62 -3.78 9.78 1.90
CA ILE A 62 -4.81 8.86 2.41
C ILE A 62 -4.40 7.40 2.18
N ASN A 63 -3.90 7.08 0.99
CA ASN A 63 -3.52 5.70 0.66
C ASN A 63 -2.19 5.29 1.32
N LEU A 64 -1.20 6.18 1.34
CA LEU A 64 0.09 5.91 1.99
C LEU A 64 -0.05 5.68 3.49
N SER A 65 -0.92 6.43 4.19
CA SER A 65 -1.13 6.29 5.64
C SER A 65 -1.65 4.91 6.05
N THR A 66 -2.29 4.18 5.13
CA THR A 66 -2.81 2.83 5.39
C THR A 66 -1.73 1.75 5.29
N LEU A 67 -0.60 2.02 4.66
CA LEU A 67 0.48 1.06 4.49
C LEU A 67 1.23 0.82 5.81
N MET A 68 1.79 -0.36 5.99
CA MET A 68 2.72 -0.61 7.09
C MET A 68 3.87 0.40 7.05
N PRO A 69 4.37 0.88 8.19
CA PRO A 69 5.37 1.96 8.24
C PRO A 69 6.61 1.70 7.39
N GLU A 70 7.08 0.45 7.35
CA GLU A 70 8.18 0.04 6.47
C GLU A 70 7.84 0.24 4.98
N ALA A 71 6.63 -0.15 4.58
CA ALA A 71 6.15 0.03 3.21
C ALA A 71 5.89 1.51 2.88
N GLN A 72 5.45 2.31 3.84
CA GLN A 72 5.31 3.77 3.68
C GLN A 72 6.65 4.43 3.33
N LYS A 73 7.73 4.09 4.04
CA LYS A 73 9.08 4.63 3.77
C LYS A 73 9.50 4.36 2.33
N VAL A 74 9.35 3.11 1.89
CA VAL A 74 9.72 2.68 0.54
C VAL A 74 8.82 3.33 -0.53
N ALA A 75 7.49 3.36 -0.28
CA ALA A 75 6.55 3.98 -1.19
C ALA A 75 6.78 5.50 -1.34
N ARG A 76 7.09 6.21 -0.25
CA ARG A 76 7.41 7.64 -0.29
C ARG A 76 8.73 7.92 -1.01
N ALA A 77 9.76 7.09 -0.80
CA ALA A 77 11.01 7.20 -1.53
C ALA A 77 10.80 7.04 -3.04
N PHE A 78 9.97 6.06 -3.45
CA PHE A 78 9.55 5.89 -4.84
C PHE A 78 8.77 7.10 -5.36
N MET A 79 7.78 7.59 -4.61
CA MET A 79 6.94 8.73 -5.02
C MET A 79 7.76 10.00 -5.24
N LYS A 80 8.84 10.20 -4.50
CA LYS A 80 9.76 11.33 -4.71
C LYS A 80 10.37 11.30 -6.12
N LEU A 81 10.82 10.14 -6.59
CA LEU A 81 11.35 9.96 -7.94
C LEU A 81 10.23 10.00 -8.99
N ALA A 82 9.13 9.32 -8.72
CA ALA A 82 8.02 9.19 -9.64
C ALA A 82 7.34 10.53 -9.93
N THR A 83 7.17 11.42 -8.94
CA THR A 83 6.58 12.74 -9.13
C THR A 83 7.47 13.64 -9.97
N GLN A 84 8.79 13.61 -9.77
CA GLN A 84 9.74 14.35 -10.58
C GLN A 84 9.69 13.88 -12.04
N LYS A 85 9.75 12.55 -12.24
CA LYS A 85 9.72 11.96 -13.59
C LYS A 85 8.38 12.16 -14.29
N ALA A 86 7.26 12.09 -13.58
CA ALA A 86 5.94 12.37 -14.14
C ALA A 86 5.83 13.82 -14.61
N ALA A 87 6.33 14.78 -13.83
CA ALA A 87 6.32 16.20 -14.22
C ALA A 87 7.13 16.45 -15.51
N GLU A 88 8.29 15.81 -15.70
CA GLU A 88 9.06 15.87 -16.95
C GLU A 88 8.27 15.35 -18.18
N LEU A 89 7.28 14.49 -17.94
CA LEU A 89 6.43 13.90 -18.97
C LEU A 89 5.10 14.64 -19.16
N GLY A 90 4.88 15.76 -18.45
CA GLY A 90 3.60 16.46 -18.44
C GLY A 90 2.47 15.65 -17.79
N LEU A 91 2.80 14.84 -16.75
CA LEU A 91 1.88 13.96 -16.08
C LEU A 91 1.86 14.19 -14.57
N VAL A 92 0.76 13.79 -13.94
CA VAL A 92 0.61 13.72 -12.49
C VAL A 92 0.50 12.26 -12.07
N VAL A 93 1.33 11.83 -11.11
CA VAL A 93 1.27 10.50 -10.51
C VAL A 93 0.70 10.57 -9.10
N LYS A 94 -0.22 9.66 -8.76
CA LYS A 94 -0.83 9.57 -7.43
C LYS A 94 -0.86 8.12 -6.97
N VAL A 95 -0.76 7.90 -5.65
CA VAL A 95 -1.09 6.58 -5.08
C VAL A 95 -2.62 6.49 -5.00
N ILE A 96 -3.18 5.53 -5.73
CA ILE A 96 -4.63 5.38 -5.88
C ILE A 96 -5.21 4.24 -5.03
N CYS A 97 -4.36 3.37 -4.51
CA CYS A 97 -4.72 2.29 -3.59
C CYS A 97 -3.56 1.96 -2.65
N GLY A 98 -3.87 1.76 -1.38
CA GLY A 98 -2.97 1.26 -0.33
C GLY A 98 -3.47 -0.07 0.23
N THR A 99 -3.60 -0.17 1.56
CA THR A 99 -4.10 -1.36 2.25
C THR A 99 -5.58 -1.59 1.93
N ARG A 100 -5.94 -2.85 1.75
CA ARG A 100 -7.33 -3.32 1.57
C ARG A 100 -7.69 -4.33 2.66
N SER A 101 -8.86 -4.20 3.26
CA SER A 101 -9.40 -5.27 4.11
C SER A 101 -9.72 -6.52 3.29
N TYR A 102 -9.90 -7.66 3.96
CA TYR A 102 -10.34 -8.89 3.27
C TYR A 102 -11.73 -8.72 2.65
N ALA A 103 -12.62 -7.96 3.30
CA ALA A 103 -13.95 -7.68 2.78
C ALA A 103 -13.90 -6.84 1.49
N GLU A 104 -13.10 -5.77 1.47
CA GLU A 104 -12.90 -4.94 0.28
C GLU A 104 -12.28 -5.74 -0.88
N GLN A 105 -11.27 -6.56 -0.59
CA GLN A 105 -10.65 -7.41 -1.60
C GLN A 105 -11.65 -8.42 -2.19
N ASN A 106 -12.52 -9.01 -1.35
CA ASN A 106 -13.58 -9.91 -1.82
C ASN A 106 -14.64 -9.16 -2.65
N ALA A 107 -14.99 -7.93 -2.30
CA ALA A 107 -15.89 -7.10 -3.09
C ALA A 107 -15.32 -6.86 -4.50
N LEU A 108 -14.02 -6.52 -4.62
CA LEU A 108 -13.33 -6.36 -5.90
C LEU A 108 -13.26 -7.67 -6.70
N TYR A 109 -13.02 -8.81 -6.03
CA TYR A 109 -12.98 -10.13 -6.66
C TYR A 109 -14.33 -10.54 -7.25
N ASN A 110 -15.44 -10.20 -6.57
CA ASN A 110 -16.81 -10.54 -6.98
C ASN A 110 -17.38 -9.56 -8.00
N LYS A 111 -16.73 -8.43 -8.26
CA LYS A 111 -17.19 -7.42 -9.22
C LYS A 111 -17.27 -7.98 -10.65
N LYS A 112 -18.23 -7.51 -11.42
CA LYS A 112 -18.37 -7.89 -12.84
C LYS A 112 -18.33 -6.62 -13.72
N PRO A 113 -17.38 -6.51 -14.66
CA PRO A 113 -16.27 -7.42 -14.90
C PRO A 113 -15.32 -7.48 -13.67
N ARG A 114 -14.63 -8.62 -13.51
CA ARG A 114 -13.73 -8.85 -12.39
C ARG A 114 -12.54 -7.90 -12.41
N VAL A 115 -12.30 -7.21 -11.30
CA VAL A 115 -11.21 -6.23 -11.16
C VAL A 115 -9.91 -6.89 -10.70
N THR A 116 -9.99 -7.98 -9.93
CA THR A 116 -8.82 -8.70 -9.40
C THR A 116 -9.04 -10.22 -9.44
N LYS A 117 -7.95 -10.99 -9.56
CA LYS A 117 -7.98 -12.46 -9.47
C LYS A 117 -7.77 -12.95 -8.03
N ALA A 118 -7.33 -12.09 -7.12
CA ALA A 118 -7.04 -12.44 -5.72
C ALA A 118 -8.27 -12.23 -4.83
N LYS A 119 -8.59 -13.25 -4.03
CA LYS A 119 -9.58 -13.14 -2.93
C LYS A 119 -8.98 -12.45 -1.71
N GLY A 120 -9.80 -12.13 -0.73
CA GLY A 120 -9.35 -11.64 0.57
C GLY A 120 -8.30 -12.57 1.21
N GLY A 121 -7.21 -12.00 1.69
CA GLY A 121 -6.05 -12.73 2.22
C GLY A 121 -5.08 -13.28 1.16
N TYR A 122 -5.28 -12.99 -0.13
CA TYR A 122 -4.41 -13.44 -1.22
C TYR A 122 -3.81 -12.28 -2.04
N SER A 123 -3.81 -11.08 -1.49
CA SER A 123 -3.21 -9.89 -2.07
C SER A 123 -2.25 -9.24 -1.09
N TRP A 124 -1.12 -8.75 -1.55
CA TRP A 124 -0.16 -8.00 -0.72
C TRP A 124 -0.75 -6.72 -0.12
N HIS A 125 -1.78 -6.14 -0.75
CA HIS A 125 -2.58 -5.05 -0.18
C HIS A 125 -3.25 -5.43 1.14
N ASN A 126 -3.60 -6.70 1.35
CA ASN A 126 -4.24 -7.15 2.58
C ASN A 126 -3.32 -7.12 3.81
N PHE A 127 -2.03 -6.99 3.57
CA PHE A 127 -1.00 -6.98 4.63
C PHE A 127 -0.33 -5.60 4.76
N GLY A 128 -0.83 -4.57 4.08
CA GLY A 128 -0.25 -3.24 4.10
C GLY A 128 1.11 -3.14 3.42
N LEU A 129 1.42 -4.06 2.51
CA LEU A 129 2.74 -4.22 1.88
C LEU A 129 2.76 -3.85 0.40
N ALA A 130 1.63 -3.42 -0.17
CA ALA A 130 1.51 -3.06 -1.57
C ALA A 130 0.68 -1.79 -1.78
N PHE A 131 0.98 -1.09 -2.86
CA PHE A 131 0.24 0.07 -3.32
C PHE A 131 0.14 0.09 -4.85
N ASP A 132 -0.90 0.74 -5.36
CA ASP A 132 -1.06 0.97 -6.78
C ASP A 132 -0.96 2.47 -7.08
N ILE A 133 -0.29 2.83 -8.18
CA ILE A 133 -0.25 4.21 -8.69
C ILE A 133 -1.27 4.42 -9.81
N GLY A 134 -1.69 5.65 -9.99
CA GLY A 134 -2.44 6.13 -11.13
C GLY A 134 -1.73 7.29 -11.81
N LEU A 135 -1.79 7.32 -13.14
CA LEU A 135 -1.31 8.43 -13.94
C LEU A 135 -2.50 9.28 -14.38
N PHE A 136 -2.30 10.58 -14.36
CA PHE A 136 -3.30 11.59 -14.76
C PHE A 136 -2.63 12.62 -15.65
N ASP A 137 -3.39 13.22 -16.54
CA ASP A 137 -2.97 14.44 -17.23
C ASP A 137 -3.18 15.69 -16.36
N ASP A 138 -2.77 16.85 -16.87
CA ASP A 138 -2.90 18.13 -16.17
C ASP A 138 -4.36 18.53 -15.89
N SER A 139 -5.31 18.01 -16.67
CA SER A 139 -6.75 18.23 -16.45
C SER A 139 -7.35 17.28 -15.39
N GLY A 140 -6.55 16.31 -14.89
CA GLY A 140 -6.95 15.31 -13.90
C GLY A 140 -7.64 14.10 -14.49
N VAL A 141 -7.58 13.86 -15.80
CA VAL A 141 -8.11 12.66 -16.45
C VAL A 141 -7.18 11.47 -16.19
N TYR A 142 -7.77 10.36 -15.73
CA TYR A 142 -7.04 9.13 -15.45
C TYR A 142 -6.59 8.41 -16.72
N LEU A 143 -5.31 8.11 -16.81
CA LEU A 143 -4.64 7.51 -17.98
C LEU A 143 -4.29 6.03 -17.70
N GLY A 144 -5.29 5.19 -17.47
CA GLY A 144 -5.12 3.78 -17.05
C GLY A 144 -4.29 2.91 -17.99
N ASN A 145 -4.23 3.24 -19.29
CA ASN A 145 -3.48 2.49 -20.31
C ASN A 145 -2.22 3.24 -20.80
N SER A 146 -1.68 4.17 -20.00
CA SER A 146 -0.52 4.96 -20.40
C SER A 146 0.74 4.10 -20.52
N LYS A 147 1.46 4.26 -21.64
CA LYS A 147 2.80 3.66 -21.83
C LYS A 147 3.82 4.09 -20.78
N HIS A 148 3.56 5.20 -20.09
CA HIS A 148 4.45 5.79 -19.09
C HIS A 148 4.47 5.03 -17.77
N TYR A 149 3.52 4.08 -17.53
CA TYR A 149 3.64 3.15 -16.39
C TYR A 149 4.96 2.40 -16.40
N LYS A 150 5.43 1.98 -17.59
CA LYS A 150 6.75 1.31 -17.73
C LYS A 150 7.92 2.23 -17.41
N THR A 151 7.83 3.50 -17.79
CA THR A 151 8.87 4.49 -17.51
C THR A 151 8.98 4.73 -16.01
N LEU A 152 7.85 4.94 -15.32
CA LEU A 152 7.84 5.14 -13.88
C LEU A 152 8.14 3.85 -13.12
N GLY A 153 7.63 2.72 -13.59
CA GLY A 153 7.85 1.41 -12.94
C GLY A 153 9.32 1.05 -12.79
N LYS A 154 10.15 1.39 -13.78
CA LYS A 154 11.61 1.16 -13.72
C LYS A 154 12.32 1.92 -12.61
N LEU A 155 11.74 3.02 -12.12
CA LEU A 155 12.29 3.76 -10.97
C LEU A 155 12.28 2.91 -9.67
N ALA A 156 11.51 1.82 -9.64
CA ALA A 156 11.55 0.87 -8.53
C ALA A 156 12.94 0.25 -8.33
N ASP A 157 13.73 0.11 -9.38
CA ASP A 157 15.08 -0.44 -9.32
C ASP A 157 16.05 0.48 -8.54
N GLU A 158 15.73 1.78 -8.43
CA GLU A 158 16.48 2.77 -7.66
C GLU A 158 16.07 2.80 -6.17
N VAL A 159 14.99 2.12 -5.81
CA VAL A 159 14.43 2.13 -4.45
C VAL A 159 14.63 0.78 -3.78
N LYS A 160 15.61 0.71 -2.87
CA LYS A 160 15.91 -0.53 -2.14
C LYS A 160 14.66 -1.07 -1.44
N GLY A 161 14.35 -2.33 -1.71
CA GLY A 161 13.21 -3.02 -1.08
C GLY A 161 11.87 -2.81 -1.77
N LEU A 162 11.83 -2.21 -2.96
CA LEU A 162 10.63 -2.10 -3.79
C LEU A 162 10.67 -3.10 -4.95
N GLU A 163 9.54 -3.71 -5.24
CA GLU A 163 9.32 -4.59 -6.39
C GLU A 163 8.16 -4.04 -7.24
N TRP A 164 8.37 -3.96 -8.55
CA TRP A 164 7.35 -3.51 -9.50
C TRP A 164 6.63 -4.69 -10.16
N GLY A 165 5.31 -4.68 -10.19
CA GLY A 165 4.48 -5.74 -10.79
C GLY A 165 4.63 -5.87 -12.31
N GLY A 166 5.11 -4.83 -13.00
CA GLY A 166 5.44 -4.89 -14.42
C GLY A 166 6.59 -5.84 -14.76
N ASN A 167 7.41 -6.23 -13.78
CA ASN A 167 8.50 -7.20 -13.93
C ASN A 167 8.04 -8.66 -13.74
N TRP A 168 6.79 -8.91 -13.34
CA TRP A 168 6.32 -10.28 -13.12
C TRP A 168 6.22 -11.09 -14.42
N LYS A 169 6.57 -12.37 -14.33
CA LYS A 169 6.67 -13.26 -15.54
C LYS A 169 5.30 -13.65 -16.11
N SER A 170 4.32 -13.97 -15.23
CA SER A 170 3.06 -14.59 -15.64
C SER A 170 1.89 -13.62 -15.75
N PHE A 171 1.91 -12.52 -15.01
CA PHE A 171 0.87 -11.50 -15.00
C PHE A 171 1.50 -10.15 -14.69
N LYS A 172 1.65 -9.32 -15.71
CA LYS A 172 2.20 -7.98 -15.55
C LYS A 172 1.12 -7.05 -15.03
N ASP A 173 1.40 -6.40 -13.90
CA ASP A 173 0.56 -5.40 -13.27
C ASP A 173 1.36 -4.11 -13.15
N GLU A 174 1.30 -3.28 -14.18
CA GLU A 174 2.14 -2.08 -14.29
C GLU A 174 1.84 -0.99 -13.23
N PRO A 175 0.58 -0.79 -12.79
CA PRO A 175 0.28 0.10 -11.66
C PRO A 175 0.78 -0.38 -10.30
N HIS A 176 1.05 -1.68 -10.13
CA HIS A 176 1.26 -2.34 -8.84
C HIS A 176 2.72 -2.32 -8.37
N PHE A 177 2.90 -1.97 -7.10
CA PHE A 177 4.18 -2.02 -6.39
C PHE A 177 4.01 -2.71 -5.04
N LYS A 178 5.01 -3.46 -4.62
CA LYS A 178 5.02 -4.08 -3.30
C LYS A 178 6.38 -4.00 -2.63
N LEU A 179 6.39 -4.09 -1.31
CA LEU A 179 7.63 -4.29 -0.57
C LEU A 179 8.24 -5.65 -0.98
N ALA A 180 9.52 -5.64 -1.33
CA ALA A 180 10.26 -6.86 -1.68
C ALA A 180 10.48 -7.69 -0.41
N LYS A 181 9.59 -8.66 -0.18
CA LYS A 181 9.69 -9.65 0.89
C LYS A 181 9.72 -11.05 0.29
N ASN A 182 10.56 -11.90 0.86
CA ASN A 182 10.58 -13.32 0.52
C ASN A 182 9.26 -13.99 0.93
N GLY A 183 8.84 -14.98 0.16
CA GLY A 183 7.65 -15.76 0.44
C GLY A 183 6.44 -15.41 -0.43
N SER A 184 5.38 -16.13 -0.21
CA SER A 184 4.10 -16.03 -0.92
C SER A 184 3.05 -15.28 -0.11
N THR A 185 1.99 -14.82 -0.78
CA THR A 185 0.80 -14.27 -0.08
C THR A 185 0.13 -15.30 0.82
N SER A 186 0.26 -16.60 0.53
CA SER A 186 -0.26 -17.67 1.39
C SER A 186 0.49 -17.76 2.71
N GLU A 187 1.81 -17.65 2.69
CA GLU A 187 2.65 -17.61 3.90
C GLU A 187 2.38 -16.34 4.70
N ALA A 188 2.34 -15.18 4.04
CA ALA A 188 2.00 -13.92 4.69
C ALA A 188 0.63 -13.98 5.38
N ARG A 189 -0.38 -14.57 4.72
CA ARG A 189 -1.71 -14.79 5.29
C ARG A 189 -1.68 -15.71 6.51
N ASN A 190 -0.94 -16.82 6.43
CA ASN A 190 -0.83 -17.74 7.55
C ASN A 190 -0.20 -17.05 8.77
N ILE A 191 0.90 -16.30 8.57
CA ILE A 191 1.52 -15.51 9.63
C ILE A 191 0.51 -14.49 10.18
N PHE A 192 -0.11 -13.68 9.33
CA PHE A 192 -1.03 -12.61 9.71
C PHE A 192 -2.28 -13.10 10.46
N ASN A 193 -2.82 -14.27 10.08
CA ASN A 193 -4.00 -14.81 10.73
C ASN A 193 -3.68 -15.51 12.06
N ASN A 194 -2.44 -15.94 12.27
CA ASN A 194 -1.98 -16.63 13.48
C ASN A 194 -1.25 -15.68 14.47
N LEU A 195 -1.21 -14.39 14.20
CA LEU A 195 -0.71 -13.37 15.14
C LEU A 195 -1.60 -13.29 16.37
#